data_e5d7fc54590bb4aaf273636fc6aef6c3
#
_entry.id   e5d7fc54590bb4aaf273636fc6aef6c3
#
_cell.length_a   1.000
_cell.length_b   1.000
_cell.length_c   1.000
_cell.angle_alpha   90.00
_cell.angle_beta   90.00
_cell.angle_gamma   90.00
#
_symmetry.space_group_name_H-M   'P 1'
#
loop_
_entity.id
_entity.type
_entity.pdbx_description
1 polymer ?
#
loop_
_entity_poly.entity_id
_entity_poly.type
_entity_poly.pdbx_seq_one_letter_code
_entity_poly.pdbx_strand_id
1 'polypeptide(L)'
;MKKQITSIVLILTMSLLILVGCSPKSNIDKKSNDEAPIVGNLKFDHSMDIKYAKNFKVDYYEGGYALLSLSNNTRFLVVPENMKVPQGLEEDIKVLQQPISNVYLVAAAIMPFFNDLDSLDAIRLSGTKHEGWYIDEVIQKMEAGKILFAGKYSEPDFELIKSENCNLSIQSSMITHVPEIQEKLEELGLTVLIDQSSYEPHPLGKTEWIKFYSVLVDKEELGEELFNQQARVLDELKDIENTGKTVAFFFVNSSNSISARNSHDYIPKMIKLAGGNYIFESLGDPTKAISTTKMGMEEFYATTKDADYIIYNSTITGGVKNIKELVAKNELFANFKAVKEGNVWCTG
;
A
#
# COMPACT_ATOMS: atom_id res chain seq x y z
N MET A 1 0.13 -64.19 44.23
CA MET A 1 -0.48 -64.01 42.90
C MET A 1 -1.76 -63.18 42.87
N LYS A 2 -2.77 -63.47 43.82
CA LYS A 2 -4.03 -62.67 43.78
C LYS A 2 -3.89 -61.17 44.09
N LYS A 3 -2.94 -60.72 44.95
CA LYS A 3 -2.73 -59.30 45.25
C LYS A 3 -2.08 -58.48 44.09
N GLN A 4 -1.28 -59.12 43.28
CA GLN A 4 -0.67 -58.40 42.10
C GLN A 4 -1.65 -58.22 40.92
N ILE A 5 -2.59 -59.20 40.76
CA ILE A 5 -3.60 -59.08 39.69
C ILE A 5 -4.62 -57.98 40.06
N THR A 6 -4.95 -57.75 41.30
CA THR A 6 -5.86 -56.67 41.71
C THR A 6 -5.26 -55.31 41.57
N SER A 7 -3.93 -55.14 41.76
CA SER A 7 -3.24 -53.88 41.52
C SER A 7 -3.13 -53.52 40.00
N ILE A 8 -2.92 -54.51 39.16
CA ILE A 8 -2.84 -54.31 37.68
C ILE A 8 -4.21 -53.97 37.13
N VAL A 9 -5.28 -54.58 37.62
CA VAL A 9 -6.65 -54.26 37.18
C VAL A 9 -7.07 -52.85 37.66
N LEU A 10 -6.64 -52.42 38.84
CA LEU A 10 -6.92 -51.05 39.34
C LEU A 10 -6.16 -49.97 38.54
N ILE A 11 -4.92 -50.24 38.13
CA ILE A 11 -4.13 -49.31 37.28
C ILE A 11 -4.70 -49.28 35.87
N LEU A 12 -5.20 -50.39 35.32
CA LEU A 12 -5.80 -50.42 33.98
C LEU A 12 -7.17 -49.73 33.93
N THR A 13 -7.97 -49.78 35.03
CA THR A 13 -9.24 -49.06 35.09
C THR A 13 -9.06 -47.56 35.34
N MET A 14 -7.98 -47.15 36.00
CA MET A 14 -7.69 -45.74 36.20
C MET A 14 -7.08 -45.06 34.94
N SER A 15 -6.39 -45.84 34.06
CA SER A 15 -5.94 -45.36 32.78
C SER A 15 -7.05 -45.30 31.70
N LEU A 16 -8.16 -46.03 31.87
CA LEU A 16 -9.29 -45.97 30.91
C LEU A 16 -10.26 -44.82 31.21
N LEU A 17 -10.19 -44.20 32.39
CA LEU A 17 -11.00 -43.02 32.75
C LEU A 17 -10.41 -41.69 32.30
N ILE A 18 -9.17 -41.67 31.77
CA ILE A 18 -8.51 -40.47 31.26
C ILE A 18 -8.72 -40.29 29.75
N LEU A 19 -9.34 -41.26 29.05
CA LEU A 19 -9.58 -41.21 27.60
C LEU A 19 -11.00 -40.77 27.18
N VAL A 20 -11.84 -40.35 28.14
CA VAL A 20 -13.08 -39.62 27.85
C VAL A 20 -12.84 -38.12 28.12
N GLY A 21 -11.79 -37.60 27.57
CA GLY A 21 -11.52 -36.18 27.47
C GLY A 21 -12.21 -35.66 26.22
N CYS A 22 -13.15 -34.78 26.39
CA CYS A 22 -13.88 -34.02 25.39
C CYS A 22 -13.03 -33.71 24.16
N SER A 23 -13.43 -34.17 22.98
CA SER A 23 -13.09 -33.47 21.74
C SER A 23 -13.66 -32.05 21.85
N PRO A 24 -12.85 -31.02 21.83
CA PRO A 24 -13.38 -29.71 21.56
C PRO A 24 -13.81 -29.73 20.09
N LYS A 25 -15.14 -29.71 19.84
CA LYS A 25 -15.64 -29.21 18.58
C LYS A 25 -14.97 -27.86 18.43
N SER A 26 -14.01 -27.77 17.52
CA SER A 26 -13.48 -26.51 17.06
C SER A 26 -14.57 -25.80 16.25
N ASN A 27 -15.48 -25.17 16.97
CA ASN A 27 -16.10 -23.96 16.45
C ASN A 27 -15.01 -22.89 16.50
N ILE A 28 -14.19 -22.86 15.46
CA ILE A 28 -13.37 -21.68 15.14
C ILE A 28 -14.33 -20.69 14.48
N ASP A 29 -15.28 -20.17 15.24
CA ASP A 29 -15.66 -18.77 15.11
C ASP A 29 -14.49 -17.97 15.70
N LYS A 30 -13.46 -17.75 14.89
CA LYS A 30 -12.56 -16.63 15.09
C LYS A 30 -13.36 -15.35 14.74
N LYS A 31 -14.28 -14.95 15.60
CA LYS A 31 -14.43 -13.54 15.90
C LYS A 31 -13.09 -13.15 16.54
N SER A 32 -12.25 -12.46 15.77
CA SER A 32 -11.23 -11.61 16.36
C SER A 32 -11.98 -10.66 17.29
N ASN A 33 -11.82 -10.84 18.60
CA ASN A 33 -12.04 -9.77 19.55
C ASN A 33 -10.90 -8.76 19.29
N ASP A 34 -10.95 -8.05 18.19
CA ASP A 34 -10.30 -6.76 18.04
C ASP A 34 -11.13 -5.81 18.92
N GLU A 35 -10.84 -5.79 20.23
CA GLU A 35 -11.30 -4.71 21.08
C GLU A 35 -10.79 -3.42 20.44
N ALA A 36 -11.70 -2.44 20.28
CA ALA A 36 -11.34 -1.16 19.71
C ALA A 36 -10.15 -0.55 20.48
N PRO A 37 -9.18 0.08 19.79
CA PRO A 37 -8.05 0.69 20.47
C PRO A 37 -8.51 1.71 21.53
N ILE A 38 -7.87 1.70 22.69
CA ILE A 38 -8.12 2.73 23.71
C ILE A 38 -7.41 4.00 23.29
N VAL A 39 -8.13 5.11 23.22
CA VAL A 39 -7.59 6.43 22.88
C VAL A 39 -7.94 7.42 23.98
N GLY A 40 -7.07 7.54 24.96
CA GLY A 40 -7.29 8.41 26.13
C GLY A 40 -8.64 8.13 26.79
N ASN A 41 -9.45 9.18 26.92
CA ASN A 41 -10.80 9.10 27.48
C ASN A 41 -11.92 9.07 26.42
N LEU A 42 -11.59 8.88 25.15
CA LEU A 42 -12.58 8.81 24.07
C LEU A 42 -13.37 7.51 24.13
N LYS A 43 -14.64 7.59 23.76
CA LYS A 43 -15.51 6.43 23.64
C LYS A 43 -15.58 6.01 22.17
N PHE A 44 -15.25 4.76 21.91
CA PHE A 44 -15.32 4.16 20.59
C PHE A 44 -16.77 4.19 20.04
N ASP A 45 -16.88 4.50 18.75
CA ASP A 45 -18.15 4.52 18.03
C ASP A 45 -18.22 3.35 17.04
N HIS A 46 -17.42 3.40 15.98
CA HIS A 46 -17.37 2.36 14.96
C HIS A 46 -16.02 2.33 14.23
N SER A 47 -15.78 1.29 13.46
CA SER A 47 -14.63 1.20 12.54
C SER A 47 -15.09 1.40 11.10
N MET A 48 -14.22 2.00 10.27
CA MET A 48 -14.44 2.13 8.82
C MET A 48 -14.56 0.75 8.18
N ASP A 49 -15.55 0.55 7.29
CA ASP A 49 -15.65 -0.67 6.49
C ASP A 49 -14.59 -0.65 5.38
N ILE A 50 -13.58 -1.52 5.49
CA ILE A 50 -12.47 -1.66 4.56
C ILE A 50 -12.57 -3.04 3.90
N LYS A 51 -12.69 -3.06 2.57
CA LYS A 51 -12.97 -4.28 1.80
C LYS A 51 -11.72 -4.94 1.21
N TYR A 52 -10.77 -4.14 0.74
CA TYR A 52 -9.61 -4.61 -0.04
C TYR A 52 -8.27 -4.22 0.57
N ALA A 53 -8.16 -3.03 1.15
CA ALA A 53 -6.94 -2.56 1.77
C ALA A 53 -6.59 -3.39 3.01
N LYS A 54 -5.28 -3.55 3.25
CA LYS A 54 -4.74 -4.34 4.37
C LYS A 54 -3.76 -3.54 5.23
N ASN A 55 -3.33 -2.39 4.73
CA ASN A 55 -2.23 -1.65 5.33
C ASN A 55 -2.68 -0.44 6.14
N PHE A 56 -4.00 -0.24 6.31
CA PHE A 56 -4.55 0.74 7.24
C PHE A 56 -5.83 0.25 7.92
N LYS A 57 -6.17 0.89 9.04
CA LYS A 57 -7.47 0.84 9.73
C LYS A 57 -7.85 2.24 10.14
N VAL A 58 -9.14 2.49 10.27
CA VAL A 58 -9.70 3.74 10.81
C VAL A 58 -10.76 3.38 11.83
N ASP A 59 -10.57 3.85 13.07
CA ASP A 59 -11.51 3.68 14.18
C ASP A 59 -12.03 5.04 14.61
N TYR A 60 -13.36 5.22 14.61
CA TYR A 60 -14.04 6.45 14.96
C TYR A 60 -14.46 6.45 16.42
N TYR A 61 -14.45 7.64 17.01
CA TYR A 61 -14.82 7.87 18.41
C TYR A 61 -15.87 8.99 18.52
N GLU A 62 -16.67 8.98 19.60
CA GLU A 62 -17.68 10.03 19.84
C GLU A 62 -17.04 11.43 19.74
N GLY A 63 -17.71 12.35 19.04
CA GLY A 63 -17.22 13.70 18.78
C GLY A 63 -16.44 13.86 17.48
N GLY A 64 -16.43 12.83 16.61
CA GLY A 64 -15.84 12.88 15.28
C GLY A 64 -14.33 12.63 15.25
N TYR A 65 -13.72 12.20 16.36
CA TYR A 65 -12.32 11.82 16.37
C TYR A 65 -12.10 10.54 15.57
N ALA A 66 -10.97 10.43 14.87
CA ALA A 66 -10.61 9.22 14.12
C ALA A 66 -9.17 8.81 14.41
N LEU A 67 -8.98 7.55 14.83
CA LEU A 67 -7.65 6.93 14.94
C LEU A 67 -7.31 6.22 13.63
N LEU A 68 -6.28 6.68 12.97
CA LEU A 68 -5.71 6.09 11.79
C LEU A 68 -4.55 5.18 12.22
N SER A 69 -4.61 3.89 11.92
CA SER A 69 -3.57 2.91 12.24
C SER A 69 -3.00 2.30 10.96
N LEU A 70 -1.68 2.33 10.80
CA LEU A 70 -0.98 1.81 9.65
C LEU A 70 -0.29 0.46 9.95
N SER A 71 -0.07 -0.35 8.93
CA SER A 71 0.59 -1.67 9.03
C SER A 71 2.04 -1.60 9.53
N ASN A 72 2.68 -0.44 9.46
CA ASN A 72 4.01 -0.18 10.03
C ASN A 72 3.97 0.22 11.52
N ASN A 73 2.83 0.00 12.20
CA ASN A 73 2.57 0.32 13.60
C ASN A 73 2.59 1.83 13.94
N THR A 74 2.49 2.71 12.96
CA THR A 74 2.28 4.14 13.25
C THR A 74 0.80 4.44 13.43
N ARG A 75 0.49 5.33 14.40
CA ARG A 75 -0.88 5.72 14.72
C ARG A 75 -1.03 7.23 14.73
N PHE A 76 -2.14 7.71 14.14
CA PHE A 76 -2.45 9.14 14.06
C PHE A 76 -3.87 9.37 14.56
N LEU A 77 -4.03 10.29 15.51
CA LEU A 77 -5.36 10.74 15.93
C LEU A 77 -5.71 12.01 15.17
N VAL A 78 -6.69 11.92 14.29
CA VAL A 78 -7.31 13.09 13.67
C VAL A 78 -8.28 13.69 14.66
N VAL A 79 -8.02 14.93 15.02
CA VAL A 79 -8.85 15.73 15.95
C VAL A 79 -9.67 16.70 15.11
N PRO A 80 -11.01 16.66 15.18
CA PRO A 80 -11.87 17.55 14.41
C PRO A 80 -11.61 19.03 14.69
N GLU A 81 -11.94 19.88 13.74
CA GLU A 81 -11.84 21.33 13.91
C GLU A 81 -12.62 21.79 15.17
N ASN A 82 -12.02 22.68 15.93
CA ASN A 82 -12.56 23.21 17.20
C ASN A 82 -12.71 22.21 18.36
N MET A 83 -12.31 20.96 18.19
CA MET A 83 -12.23 19.97 19.27
C MET A 83 -10.85 20.00 19.95
N LYS A 84 -10.81 19.61 21.24
CA LYS A 84 -9.57 19.56 22.01
C LYS A 84 -8.90 18.20 21.87
N VAL A 85 -7.58 18.19 21.87
CA VAL A 85 -6.80 16.97 22.00
C VAL A 85 -7.19 16.24 23.31
N PRO A 86 -7.59 14.95 23.26
CA PRO A 86 -7.97 14.20 24.45
C PRO A 86 -6.80 14.02 25.42
N GLN A 87 -7.10 13.91 26.71
CA GLN A 87 -6.08 13.61 27.71
C GLN A 87 -5.79 12.11 27.78
N GLY A 88 -4.57 11.77 28.20
CA GLY A 88 -4.17 10.37 28.40
C GLY A 88 -3.93 9.60 27.11
N LEU A 89 -3.54 10.28 26.03
CA LEU A 89 -3.09 9.62 24.81
C LEU A 89 -1.80 8.83 25.07
N GLU A 90 -1.67 7.68 24.42
CA GLU A 90 -0.41 6.93 24.37
C GLU A 90 0.64 7.74 23.61
N GLU A 91 1.92 7.63 24.02
CA GLU A 91 3.02 8.46 23.50
C GLU A 91 3.28 8.26 22.01
N ASP A 92 2.94 7.10 21.46
CA ASP A 92 3.12 6.77 20.04
C ASP A 92 2.00 7.28 19.13
N ILE A 93 0.90 7.83 19.70
CA ILE A 93 -0.19 8.42 18.92
C ILE A 93 0.19 9.88 18.56
N LYS A 94 0.42 10.09 17.26
CA LYS A 94 0.69 11.42 16.70
C LYS A 94 -0.63 12.15 16.44
N VAL A 95 -0.74 13.40 16.84
CA VAL A 95 -1.97 14.20 16.69
C VAL A 95 -1.96 14.96 15.37
N LEU A 96 -3.06 14.90 14.65
CA LEU A 96 -3.35 15.67 13.44
C LEU A 96 -4.61 16.50 13.67
N GLN A 97 -4.43 17.79 13.93
CA GLN A 97 -5.54 18.73 14.18
C GLN A 97 -6.11 19.23 12.86
N GLN A 98 -7.41 19.07 12.64
CA GLN A 98 -8.09 19.69 11.50
C GLN A 98 -8.32 21.20 11.74
N PRO A 99 -8.41 21.99 10.64
CA PRO A 99 -8.25 21.62 9.23
C PRO A 99 -6.78 21.32 8.89
N ILE A 100 -6.54 20.23 8.17
CA ILE A 100 -5.21 19.90 7.65
C ILE A 100 -4.84 20.90 6.55
N SER A 101 -3.69 21.54 6.70
CA SER A 101 -3.19 22.53 5.76
C SER A 101 -1.67 22.52 5.72
N ASN A 102 -1.08 23.21 4.74
CA ASN A 102 0.36 23.34 4.57
C ASN A 102 1.10 21.98 4.56
N VAL A 103 0.51 20.99 3.91
CA VAL A 103 1.10 19.66 3.78
C VAL A 103 2.30 19.69 2.82
N TYR A 104 3.40 19.07 3.22
CA TYR A 104 4.51 18.69 2.35
C TYR A 104 4.27 17.28 1.83
N LEU A 105 3.81 17.15 0.57
CA LEU A 105 3.47 15.89 -0.06
C LEU A 105 4.61 15.43 -0.97
N VAL A 106 5.24 14.31 -0.60
CA VAL A 106 6.34 13.67 -1.32
C VAL A 106 5.91 12.37 -1.99
N ALA A 107 4.95 11.65 -1.40
CA ALA A 107 4.35 10.47 -1.98
C ALA A 107 3.48 10.84 -3.18
N ALA A 108 4.09 10.98 -4.37
CA ALA A 108 3.41 11.46 -5.59
C ALA A 108 2.11 10.70 -5.93
N ALA A 109 2.05 9.39 -5.61
CA ALA A 109 0.87 8.55 -5.82
C ALA A 109 -0.37 9.00 -5.03
N ILE A 110 -0.21 9.88 -4.04
CA ILE A 110 -1.29 10.36 -3.17
C ILE A 110 -1.90 11.67 -3.67
N MET A 111 -1.19 12.43 -4.50
CA MET A 111 -1.70 13.68 -5.06
C MET A 111 -3.06 13.52 -5.78
N PRO A 112 -3.30 12.43 -6.58
CA PRO A 112 -4.61 12.20 -7.17
C PRO A 112 -5.74 12.13 -6.15
N PHE A 113 -5.51 11.53 -4.97
CA PHE A 113 -6.55 11.46 -3.93
C PHE A 113 -6.95 12.84 -3.42
N PHE A 114 -5.97 13.73 -3.17
CA PHE A 114 -6.27 15.11 -2.78
C PHE A 114 -6.97 15.88 -3.90
N ASN A 115 -6.63 15.61 -5.16
CA ASN A 115 -7.32 16.18 -6.31
C ASN A 115 -8.78 15.72 -6.39
N ASP A 116 -9.00 14.42 -6.33
CA ASP A 116 -10.32 13.82 -6.47
C ASP A 116 -11.24 14.13 -5.27
N LEU A 117 -10.65 14.38 -4.10
CA LEU A 117 -11.35 14.85 -2.91
C LEU A 117 -11.56 16.38 -2.90
N ASP A 118 -11.23 17.09 -3.99
CA ASP A 118 -11.30 18.56 -4.06
C ASP A 118 -10.60 19.23 -2.86
N SER A 119 -9.39 18.76 -2.54
CA SER A 119 -8.65 19.14 -1.33
C SER A 119 -7.18 19.50 -1.61
N LEU A 120 -6.85 19.87 -2.86
CA LEU A 120 -5.50 20.31 -3.22
C LEU A 120 -5.03 21.57 -2.47
N ASP A 121 -5.96 22.35 -1.90
CA ASP A 121 -5.60 23.52 -1.09
C ASP A 121 -4.97 23.15 0.26
N ALA A 122 -5.09 21.90 0.70
CA ALA A 122 -4.35 21.39 1.85
C ALA A 122 -2.85 21.20 1.55
N ILE A 123 -2.47 21.06 0.27
CA ILE A 123 -1.10 20.83 -0.15
C ILE A 123 -0.40 22.17 -0.40
N ARG A 124 0.66 22.45 0.34
CA ARG A 124 1.49 23.62 0.14
C ARG A 124 2.79 23.32 -0.60
N LEU A 125 3.38 22.17 -0.30
CA LEU A 125 4.67 21.78 -0.86
C LEU A 125 4.60 20.42 -1.54
N SER A 126 5.30 20.28 -2.66
CA SER A 126 5.40 19.05 -3.44
C SER A 126 6.84 18.53 -3.47
N GLY A 127 7.02 17.23 -3.32
CA GLY A 127 8.28 16.52 -3.57
C GLY A 127 8.57 16.25 -5.04
N THR A 128 7.61 16.55 -5.92
CA THR A 128 7.72 16.38 -7.38
C THR A 128 7.70 17.75 -8.05
N LYS A 129 8.62 17.94 -9.01
CA LYS A 129 8.69 19.17 -9.80
C LYS A 129 7.49 19.32 -10.72
N HIS A 130 7.23 20.53 -11.18
CA HIS A 130 6.16 20.88 -12.12
C HIS A 130 6.12 19.93 -13.35
N GLU A 131 7.24 19.69 -13.98
CA GLU A 131 7.36 18.88 -15.20
C GLU A 131 7.12 17.38 -14.96
N GLY A 132 7.03 16.97 -13.71
CA GLY A 132 6.74 15.57 -13.31
C GLY A 132 5.27 15.32 -13.03
N TRP A 133 4.39 16.32 -13.18
CA TRP A 133 2.95 16.17 -12.96
C TRP A 133 2.18 16.06 -14.27
N TYR A 134 1.10 15.28 -14.25
CA TYR A 134 0.15 15.08 -15.35
C TYR A 134 -1.29 15.44 -14.93
N ILE A 135 -1.48 15.99 -13.71
CA ILE A 135 -2.77 16.44 -13.17
C ILE A 135 -2.85 17.95 -13.44
N ASP A 136 -3.75 18.37 -14.30
CA ASP A 136 -3.85 19.76 -14.76
C ASP A 136 -4.04 20.76 -13.61
N GLU A 137 -4.87 20.40 -12.61
CA GLU A 137 -5.13 21.24 -11.45
C GLU A 137 -3.87 21.45 -10.59
N VAL A 138 -3.04 20.40 -10.46
CA VAL A 138 -1.75 20.48 -9.74
C VAL A 138 -0.77 21.37 -10.49
N ILE A 139 -0.69 21.20 -11.82
CA ILE A 139 0.15 22.02 -12.70
C ILE A 139 -0.23 23.49 -12.56
N GLN A 140 -1.53 23.83 -12.69
CA GLN A 140 -2.03 25.20 -12.56
C GLN A 140 -1.75 25.79 -11.16
N LYS A 141 -1.90 25.01 -10.09
CA LYS A 141 -1.58 25.46 -8.72
C LYS A 141 -0.08 25.70 -8.54
N MET A 142 0.79 24.91 -9.18
CA MET A 142 2.23 25.13 -9.14
C MET A 142 2.62 26.38 -9.96
N GLU A 143 2.05 26.60 -11.14
CA GLU A 143 2.25 27.80 -11.95
C GLU A 143 1.79 29.07 -11.21
N ALA A 144 0.70 28.97 -10.45
CA ALA A 144 0.19 30.08 -9.64
C ALA A 144 0.97 30.28 -8.31
N GLY A 145 1.99 29.48 -8.02
CA GLY A 145 2.77 29.53 -6.79
C GLY A 145 2.01 29.11 -5.52
N LYS A 146 0.84 28.46 -5.68
CA LYS A 146 0.06 27.91 -4.56
C LYS A 146 0.65 26.61 -4.04
N ILE A 147 1.21 25.77 -4.91
CA ILE A 147 2.01 24.59 -4.55
C ILE A 147 3.43 24.86 -5.00
N LEU A 148 4.42 24.72 -4.11
CA LEU A 148 5.83 24.92 -4.41
C LEU A 148 6.59 23.59 -4.40
N PHE A 149 7.63 23.48 -5.21
CA PHE A 149 8.54 22.34 -5.12
C PHE A 149 9.51 22.56 -3.96
N ALA A 150 9.56 21.62 -3.01
CA ALA A 150 10.41 21.65 -1.83
C ALA A 150 11.41 20.48 -1.74
N GLY A 151 11.83 19.95 -2.87
CA GLY A 151 12.78 18.84 -2.92
C GLY A 151 12.13 17.46 -2.78
N LYS A 152 12.88 16.42 -3.11
CA LYS A 152 12.47 15.02 -3.01
C LYS A 152 12.75 14.46 -1.60
N TYR A 153 12.30 13.25 -1.32
CA TYR A 153 12.46 12.58 -0.02
C TYR A 153 13.89 12.58 0.54
N SER A 154 14.93 12.54 -0.33
CA SER A 154 16.35 12.49 0.08
C SER A 154 17.05 13.84 0.11
N GLU A 155 16.42 14.89 -0.41
CA GLU A 155 16.99 16.24 -0.53
C GLU A 155 15.88 17.29 -0.37
N PRO A 156 15.19 17.35 0.79
CA PRO A 156 14.16 18.36 1.02
C PRO A 156 14.77 19.75 1.31
N ASP A 157 14.06 20.79 0.91
CA ASP A 157 14.37 22.16 1.26
C ASP A 157 13.80 22.48 2.65
N PHE A 158 14.58 22.23 3.69
CA PHE A 158 14.18 22.43 5.07
C PHE A 158 13.84 23.89 5.41
N GLU A 159 14.50 24.87 4.75
CA GLU A 159 14.24 26.28 4.98
C GLU A 159 12.85 26.65 4.42
N LEU A 160 12.54 26.22 3.21
CA LEU A 160 11.24 26.43 2.60
C LEU A 160 10.14 25.72 3.41
N ILE A 161 10.35 24.46 3.82
CA ILE A 161 9.38 23.69 4.62
C ILE A 161 9.05 24.43 5.92
N LYS A 162 10.07 24.97 6.59
CA LYS A 162 9.90 25.73 7.83
C LYS A 162 9.22 27.09 7.58
N SER A 163 9.60 27.80 6.51
CA SER A 163 9.04 29.13 6.21
C SER A 163 7.55 29.07 5.83
N GLU A 164 7.12 27.95 5.21
CA GLU A 164 5.72 27.70 4.84
C GLU A 164 4.89 27.11 6.00
N ASN A 165 5.48 26.97 7.19
CA ASN A 165 4.82 26.44 8.39
C ASN A 165 4.15 25.07 8.16
N CYS A 166 4.82 24.18 7.44
CA CYS A 166 4.33 22.81 7.25
C CYS A 166 4.31 22.07 8.60
N ASN A 167 3.22 21.33 8.85
CA ASN A 167 3.03 20.53 10.07
C ASN A 167 2.84 19.06 9.81
N LEU A 168 2.53 18.67 8.56
CA LEU A 168 2.39 17.29 8.10
C LEU A 168 3.24 17.08 6.87
N SER A 169 4.02 16.00 6.88
CA SER A 169 4.71 15.49 5.70
C SER A 169 4.18 14.11 5.32
N ILE A 170 3.67 13.96 4.09
CA ILE A 170 3.23 12.67 3.56
C ILE A 170 4.33 12.12 2.67
N GLN A 171 5.04 11.12 3.17
CA GLN A 171 6.22 10.53 2.56
C GLN A 171 5.91 9.16 1.93
N SER A 172 6.65 8.81 0.89
CA SER A 172 6.72 7.41 0.46
C SER A 172 7.66 6.59 1.35
N SER A 173 7.56 5.27 1.30
CA SER A 173 8.49 4.38 2.02
C SER A 173 9.96 4.57 1.65
N MET A 174 10.27 5.30 0.58
CA MET A 174 11.65 5.62 0.21
C MET A 174 12.39 6.43 1.28
N ILE A 175 11.68 7.17 2.14
CA ILE A 175 12.29 7.93 3.24
C ILE A 175 12.98 7.01 4.25
N THR A 176 12.55 5.75 4.37
CA THR A 176 13.18 4.79 5.29
C THR A 176 14.62 4.42 4.92
N HIS A 177 15.06 4.77 3.69
CA HIS A 177 16.44 4.62 3.25
C HIS A 177 17.35 5.80 3.66
N VAL A 178 16.77 6.86 4.19
CA VAL A 178 17.45 8.09 4.63
C VAL A 178 16.83 8.55 5.96
N PRO A 179 16.97 7.75 7.03
CA PRO A 179 16.28 8.00 8.32
C PRO A 179 16.64 9.37 8.91
N GLU A 180 17.84 9.88 8.66
CA GLU A 180 18.29 11.21 9.09
C GLU A 180 17.42 12.34 8.52
N ILE A 181 16.84 12.16 7.34
CA ILE A 181 15.92 13.13 6.75
C ILE A 181 14.58 13.10 7.48
N GLN A 182 14.07 11.91 7.81
CA GLN A 182 12.84 11.79 8.59
C GLN A 182 13.01 12.44 9.98
N GLU A 183 14.09 12.12 10.70
CA GLU A 183 14.42 12.70 11.99
C GLU A 183 14.47 14.24 11.91
N LYS A 184 15.09 14.77 10.86
CA LYS A 184 15.18 16.20 10.64
C LYS A 184 13.82 16.87 10.41
N LEU A 185 12.92 16.24 9.66
CA LEU A 185 11.55 16.73 9.48
C LEU A 185 10.78 16.73 10.82
N GLU A 186 10.94 15.68 11.63
CA GLU A 186 10.32 15.58 12.96
C GLU A 186 10.91 16.60 13.95
N GLU A 187 12.23 16.86 13.92
CA GLU A 187 12.87 17.95 14.68
C GLU A 187 12.35 19.35 14.31
N LEU A 188 11.94 19.56 13.06
CA LEU A 188 11.29 20.80 12.61
C LEU A 188 9.83 20.91 13.05
N GLY A 189 9.29 19.89 13.72
CA GLY A 189 7.93 19.85 14.25
C GLY A 189 6.90 19.27 13.29
N LEU A 190 7.32 18.64 12.17
CA LEU A 190 6.37 18.01 11.27
C LEU A 190 5.98 16.61 11.79
N THR A 191 4.71 16.30 11.69
CA THR A 191 4.26 14.91 11.76
C THR A 191 4.61 14.22 10.44
N VAL A 192 5.36 13.12 10.48
CA VAL A 192 5.71 12.34 9.28
C VAL A 192 4.78 11.15 9.18
N LEU A 193 3.98 11.10 8.10
CA LEU A 193 3.12 10.01 7.69
C LEU A 193 3.76 9.30 6.51
N ILE A 194 4.11 8.02 6.68
CA ILE A 194 4.71 7.21 5.60
C ILE A 194 3.61 6.39 4.95
N ASP A 195 3.27 6.73 3.71
CA ASP A 195 2.25 6.02 2.92
C ASP A 195 2.60 4.56 2.70
N GLN A 196 1.63 3.68 2.91
CA GLN A 196 1.75 2.24 2.72
C GLN A 196 0.89 1.70 1.55
N SER A 197 0.22 2.57 0.81
CA SER A 197 -0.69 2.20 -0.29
C SER A 197 0.00 1.40 -1.39
N SER A 198 1.30 1.65 -1.60
CA SER A 198 2.10 0.96 -2.62
C SER A 198 2.30 -0.52 -2.35
N TYR A 199 2.07 -0.98 -1.11
CA TYR A 199 2.22 -2.39 -0.70
C TYR A 199 0.89 -3.14 -0.61
N GLU A 200 -0.21 -2.52 -1.04
CA GLU A 200 -1.49 -3.23 -1.12
C GLU A 200 -1.44 -4.35 -2.15
N PRO A 201 -1.85 -5.58 -1.77
CA PRO A 201 -1.79 -6.74 -2.66
C PRO A 201 -2.93 -6.77 -3.69
N HIS A 202 -3.93 -5.90 -3.52
CA HIS A 202 -5.09 -5.80 -4.39
C HIS A 202 -5.15 -4.41 -5.04
N PRO A 203 -5.44 -4.29 -6.36
CA PRO A 203 -5.50 -2.98 -7.02
C PRO A 203 -6.55 -2.07 -6.37
N LEU A 204 -7.73 -2.59 -6.02
CA LEU A 204 -8.73 -1.81 -5.28
C LEU A 204 -8.30 -1.51 -3.84
N GLY A 205 -7.40 -2.29 -3.23
CA GLY A 205 -6.82 -1.94 -1.94
C GLY A 205 -6.05 -0.62 -2.02
N LYS A 206 -5.28 -0.42 -3.11
CA LYS A 206 -4.61 0.86 -3.35
C LYS A 206 -5.59 2.01 -3.53
N THR A 207 -6.66 1.80 -4.29
CA THR A 207 -7.69 2.81 -4.53
C THR A 207 -8.47 3.13 -3.25
N GLU A 208 -8.67 2.13 -2.37
CA GLU A 208 -9.40 2.31 -1.11
C GLU A 208 -8.71 3.26 -0.12
N TRP A 209 -7.42 3.55 -0.33
CA TRP A 209 -6.70 4.57 0.45
C TRP A 209 -7.27 5.98 0.29
N ILE A 210 -8.10 6.25 -0.73
CA ILE A 210 -8.83 7.51 -0.80
C ILE A 210 -9.72 7.71 0.43
N LYS A 211 -10.28 6.62 1.01
CA LYS A 211 -11.05 6.66 2.24
C LYS A 211 -10.19 7.04 3.45
N PHE A 212 -8.93 6.60 3.49
CA PHE A 212 -7.98 7.01 4.53
C PHE A 212 -7.66 8.51 4.45
N TYR A 213 -7.34 8.98 3.24
CA TYR A 213 -7.00 10.39 3.03
C TYR A 213 -8.20 11.33 3.15
N SER A 214 -9.42 10.85 2.88
CA SER A 214 -10.64 11.64 3.06
C SER A 214 -10.88 12.02 4.53
N VAL A 215 -10.48 11.17 5.48
CA VAL A 215 -10.56 11.49 6.93
C VAL A 215 -9.69 12.68 7.30
N LEU A 216 -8.52 12.86 6.67
CA LEU A 216 -7.64 13.99 6.96
C LEU A 216 -8.26 15.33 6.56
N VAL A 217 -9.11 15.33 5.54
CA VAL A 217 -9.67 16.55 4.92
C VAL A 217 -11.18 16.69 5.10
N ASP A 218 -11.79 15.90 5.99
CA ASP A 218 -13.22 15.95 6.33
C ASP A 218 -14.12 15.73 5.08
N LYS A 219 -13.79 14.67 4.29
CA LYS A 219 -14.45 14.34 3.02
C LYS A 219 -14.82 12.85 2.92
N GLU A 220 -15.14 12.20 4.04
CA GLU A 220 -15.35 10.75 4.11
C GLU A 220 -16.47 10.26 3.20
N GLU A 221 -17.59 11.01 3.11
CA GLU A 221 -18.69 10.65 2.22
C GLU A 221 -18.26 10.64 0.75
N LEU A 222 -17.49 11.66 0.33
CA LEU A 222 -16.95 11.73 -1.02
C LEU A 222 -15.91 10.63 -1.26
N GLY A 223 -15.03 10.36 -0.29
CA GLY A 223 -14.05 9.28 -0.36
C GLY A 223 -14.70 7.91 -0.55
N GLU A 224 -15.77 7.62 0.19
CA GLU A 224 -16.55 6.39 0.05
C GLU A 224 -17.24 6.30 -1.31
N GLU A 225 -17.85 7.40 -1.78
CA GLU A 225 -18.50 7.46 -3.10
C GLU A 225 -17.51 7.17 -4.24
N LEU A 226 -16.37 7.86 -4.25
CA LEU A 226 -15.34 7.71 -5.28
C LEU A 226 -14.75 6.29 -5.27
N PHE A 227 -14.48 5.74 -4.09
CA PHE A 227 -14.04 4.35 -3.99
C PHE A 227 -15.08 3.39 -4.55
N ASN A 228 -16.36 3.53 -4.18
CA ASN A 228 -17.42 2.66 -4.63
C ASN A 228 -17.65 2.77 -6.16
N GLN A 229 -17.43 3.93 -6.77
CA GLN A 229 -17.45 4.08 -8.23
C GLN A 229 -16.34 3.24 -8.88
N GLN A 230 -15.11 3.30 -8.38
CA GLN A 230 -14.01 2.50 -8.90
C GLN A 230 -14.20 1.00 -8.65
N ALA A 231 -14.74 0.62 -7.49
CA ALA A 231 -14.98 -0.78 -7.15
C ALA A 231 -15.96 -1.49 -8.07
N ARG A 232 -16.91 -0.76 -8.70
CA ARG A 232 -17.88 -1.31 -9.67
C ARG A 232 -17.21 -1.92 -10.90
N VAL A 233 -16.00 -1.49 -11.26
CA VAL A 233 -15.25 -2.09 -12.37
C VAL A 233 -15.04 -3.60 -12.17
N LEU A 234 -14.93 -4.08 -10.91
CA LEU A 234 -14.86 -5.51 -10.67
C LEU A 234 -16.11 -6.28 -11.07
N ASP A 235 -17.27 -5.64 -11.07
CA ASP A 235 -18.53 -6.27 -11.51
C ASP A 235 -18.50 -6.56 -13.02
N GLU A 236 -17.83 -5.71 -13.79
CA GLU A 236 -17.64 -5.89 -15.24
C GLU A 236 -16.62 -6.99 -15.56
N LEU A 237 -15.71 -7.29 -14.60
CA LEU A 237 -14.67 -8.29 -14.76
C LEU A 237 -15.04 -9.68 -14.24
N LYS A 238 -16.21 -9.85 -13.62
CA LYS A 238 -16.62 -11.12 -12.97
C LYS A 238 -16.67 -12.31 -13.92
N ASP A 239 -17.07 -12.06 -15.14
CA ASP A 239 -17.33 -13.10 -16.15
C ASP A 239 -16.14 -13.26 -17.13
N ILE A 240 -15.01 -12.60 -16.87
CA ILE A 240 -13.81 -12.79 -17.69
C ILE A 240 -13.21 -14.17 -17.41
N GLU A 241 -13.29 -15.04 -18.41
CA GLU A 241 -12.68 -16.35 -18.36
C GLU A 241 -11.14 -16.27 -18.44
N ASN A 242 -10.46 -17.20 -17.76
CA ASN A 242 -9.02 -17.31 -17.89
C ASN A 242 -8.66 -17.79 -19.30
N THR A 243 -7.88 -16.99 -20.00
CA THR A 243 -7.49 -17.23 -21.40
C THR A 243 -6.37 -18.27 -21.54
N GLY A 244 -5.76 -18.71 -20.44
CA GLY A 244 -4.56 -19.54 -20.43
C GLY A 244 -3.28 -18.79 -20.85
N LYS A 245 -3.39 -17.51 -21.24
CA LYS A 245 -2.25 -16.69 -21.68
C LYS A 245 -1.34 -16.27 -20.53
N THR A 246 -0.04 -16.33 -20.76
CA THR A 246 0.98 -15.97 -19.78
C THR A 246 1.53 -14.58 -20.03
N VAL A 247 1.77 -13.81 -18.96
CA VAL A 247 2.21 -12.42 -19.00
C VAL A 247 3.44 -12.23 -18.12
N ALA A 248 4.51 -11.64 -18.65
CA ALA A 248 5.66 -11.15 -17.91
C ALA A 248 5.58 -9.64 -17.72
N PHE A 249 5.73 -9.15 -16.48
CA PHE A 249 5.77 -7.72 -16.16
C PHE A 249 7.08 -7.39 -15.42
N PHE A 250 7.89 -6.52 -16.02
CA PHE A 250 9.24 -6.21 -15.53
C PHE A 250 9.78 -4.87 -16.05
N PHE A 251 10.92 -4.46 -15.52
CA PHE A 251 11.77 -3.40 -16.11
C PHE A 251 13.26 -3.78 -16.01
N VAL A 252 14.08 -3.19 -16.87
CA VAL A 252 15.55 -3.26 -16.80
C VAL A 252 16.02 -2.11 -15.92
N ASN A 253 16.70 -2.41 -14.81
CA ASN A 253 17.17 -1.39 -13.88
C ASN A 253 18.53 -0.79 -14.32
N SER A 254 19.01 0.23 -13.57
CA SER A 254 20.26 0.94 -13.89
C SER A 254 21.51 0.06 -13.85
N SER A 255 21.48 -1.08 -13.16
CA SER A 255 22.57 -2.07 -13.16
C SER A 255 22.44 -3.11 -14.28
N ASN A 256 21.57 -2.89 -15.25
CA ASN A 256 21.27 -3.78 -16.37
C ASN A 256 20.77 -5.18 -15.98
N SER A 257 20.24 -5.31 -14.76
CA SER A 257 19.52 -6.50 -14.31
C SER A 257 18.00 -6.31 -14.42
N ILE A 258 17.27 -7.42 -14.41
CA ILE A 258 15.81 -7.39 -14.48
C ILE A 258 15.24 -7.20 -13.08
N SER A 259 14.22 -6.35 -12.97
CA SER A 259 13.36 -6.27 -11.80
C SER A 259 11.96 -6.71 -12.21
N ALA A 260 11.55 -7.91 -11.77
CA ALA A 260 10.22 -8.45 -12.01
C ALA A 260 9.31 -8.25 -10.79
N ARG A 261 8.00 -8.07 -11.01
CA ARG A 261 7.02 -7.93 -9.92
C ARG A 261 6.91 -9.22 -9.11
N ASN A 262 6.82 -9.09 -7.81
CA ASN A 262 6.59 -10.22 -6.92
C ASN A 262 5.16 -10.76 -7.10
N SER A 263 4.98 -12.08 -6.94
CA SER A 263 3.71 -12.75 -7.23
C SER A 263 2.53 -12.28 -6.39
N HIS A 264 2.80 -11.74 -5.21
CA HIS A 264 1.80 -11.21 -4.27
C HIS A 264 1.52 -9.70 -4.46
N ASP A 265 2.18 -9.04 -5.42
CA ASP A 265 1.94 -7.63 -5.78
C ASP A 265 0.59 -7.47 -6.50
N TYR A 266 0.06 -6.24 -6.50
CA TYR A 266 -1.22 -5.93 -7.15
C TYR A 266 -1.19 -6.11 -8.67
N ILE A 267 -0.04 -5.99 -9.35
CA ILE A 267 0.09 -6.17 -10.81
C ILE A 267 -0.26 -7.60 -11.23
N PRO A 268 0.31 -8.69 -10.63
CA PRO A 268 -0.16 -10.05 -10.88
C PRO A 268 -1.66 -10.23 -10.63
N LYS A 269 -2.21 -9.56 -9.64
CA LYS A 269 -3.65 -9.58 -9.38
C LYS A 269 -4.45 -8.93 -10.51
N MET A 270 -3.98 -7.80 -11.05
CA MET A 270 -4.60 -7.15 -12.23
C MET A 270 -4.54 -8.07 -13.45
N ILE A 271 -3.40 -8.71 -13.72
CA ILE A 271 -3.24 -9.67 -14.82
C ILE A 271 -4.27 -10.79 -14.68
N LYS A 272 -4.45 -11.33 -13.47
CA LYS A 272 -5.43 -12.38 -13.19
C LYS A 272 -6.86 -11.91 -13.41
N LEU A 273 -7.22 -10.71 -12.95
CA LEU A 273 -8.53 -10.10 -13.14
C LEU A 273 -8.85 -9.87 -14.63
N ALA A 274 -7.82 -9.61 -15.45
CA ALA A 274 -7.95 -9.49 -16.89
C ALA A 274 -7.95 -10.85 -17.62
N GLY A 275 -8.01 -11.99 -16.91
CA GLY A 275 -8.04 -13.33 -17.48
C GLY A 275 -6.68 -13.87 -17.93
N GLY A 276 -5.56 -13.24 -17.57
CA GLY A 276 -4.21 -13.71 -17.83
C GLY A 276 -3.60 -14.48 -16.65
N ASN A 277 -2.46 -15.11 -16.89
CA ASN A 277 -1.64 -15.78 -15.88
C ASN A 277 -0.29 -15.05 -15.78
N TYR A 278 0.07 -14.59 -14.59
CA TYR A 278 1.40 -14.04 -14.36
C TYR A 278 2.43 -15.17 -14.42
N ILE A 279 3.52 -14.96 -15.16
CA ILE A 279 4.49 -16.03 -15.46
C ILE A 279 5.24 -16.53 -14.20
N PHE A 280 5.40 -15.69 -13.18
CA PHE A 280 6.03 -16.07 -11.93
C PHE A 280 4.97 -16.41 -10.88
N GLU A 281 4.83 -17.70 -10.56
CA GLU A 281 3.80 -18.17 -9.61
C GLU A 281 4.14 -17.88 -8.15
N SER A 282 5.44 -17.84 -7.80
CA SER A 282 5.92 -17.76 -6.41
C SER A 282 7.14 -16.85 -6.24
N LEU A 283 7.28 -15.81 -7.05
CA LEU A 283 8.39 -14.87 -6.95
C LEU A 283 8.22 -13.95 -5.75
N GLY A 284 9.28 -13.80 -4.96
CA GLY A 284 9.33 -12.90 -3.80
C GLY A 284 8.77 -13.51 -2.51
N ASP A 285 8.99 -12.81 -1.41
CA ASP A 285 8.55 -13.19 -0.07
C ASP A 285 7.31 -12.38 0.32
N PRO A 286 6.14 -13.02 0.49
CA PRO A 286 4.88 -12.30 0.79
C PRO A 286 4.87 -11.64 2.18
N THR A 287 5.83 -11.97 3.05
CA THR A 287 5.94 -11.35 4.38
C THR A 287 6.70 -10.03 4.37
N LYS A 288 7.34 -9.71 3.23
CA LYS A 288 8.13 -8.49 3.07
C LYS A 288 7.39 -7.45 2.22
N ALA A 289 7.41 -6.20 2.66
CA ALA A 289 6.89 -5.06 1.91
C ALA A 289 7.85 -4.68 0.76
N ILE A 290 8.03 -5.60 -0.20
CA ILE A 290 8.90 -5.44 -1.39
C ILE A 290 8.10 -5.82 -2.62
N SER A 291 7.98 -4.90 -3.58
CA SER A 291 7.18 -5.09 -4.79
C SER A 291 7.89 -5.84 -5.91
N THR A 292 9.22 -5.91 -5.90
CA THR A 292 10.01 -6.49 -7.00
C THR A 292 11.15 -7.36 -6.51
N THR A 293 11.50 -8.37 -7.30
CA THR A 293 12.72 -9.17 -7.13
C THR A 293 13.66 -8.90 -8.29
N LYS A 294 14.95 -8.70 -7.97
CA LYS A 294 16.02 -8.54 -8.97
C LYS A 294 16.55 -9.91 -9.37
N MET A 295 16.79 -10.10 -10.67
CA MET A 295 17.38 -11.32 -11.23
C MET A 295 18.27 -11.02 -12.43
N GLY A 296 19.14 -11.97 -12.78
CA GLY A 296 19.95 -11.91 -13.99
C GLY A 296 19.11 -12.08 -15.26
N MET A 297 19.64 -11.61 -16.40
CA MET A 297 18.92 -11.72 -17.67
C MET A 297 18.76 -13.18 -18.12
N GLU A 298 19.73 -14.04 -17.87
CA GLU A 298 19.67 -15.47 -18.22
C GLU A 298 18.60 -16.21 -17.43
N GLU A 299 18.49 -15.93 -16.13
CA GLU A 299 17.45 -16.48 -15.25
C GLU A 299 16.06 -16.02 -15.70
N PHE A 300 15.93 -14.73 -15.98
CA PHE A 300 14.70 -14.15 -16.50
C PHE A 300 14.31 -14.78 -17.82
N TYR A 301 15.25 -14.90 -18.76
CA TYR A 301 15.03 -15.53 -20.07
C TYR A 301 14.59 -16.99 -19.94
N ALA A 302 15.26 -17.77 -19.10
CA ALA A 302 14.91 -19.19 -18.90
C ALA A 302 13.45 -19.37 -18.48
N THR A 303 12.93 -18.46 -17.65
CA THR A 303 11.55 -18.51 -17.14
C THR A 303 10.53 -17.91 -18.11
N THR A 304 10.89 -16.83 -18.82
CA THR A 304 9.89 -15.96 -19.47
C THR A 304 9.95 -15.97 -21.01
N LYS A 305 10.92 -16.68 -21.61
CA LYS A 305 11.10 -16.71 -23.09
C LYS A 305 9.86 -17.14 -23.87
N ASP A 306 9.03 -18.00 -23.28
CA ASP A 306 7.83 -18.56 -23.88
C ASP A 306 6.53 -17.84 -23.44
N ALA A 307 6.65 -16.74 -22.67
CA ALA A 307 5.49 -15.93 -22.30
C ALA A 307 4.74 -15.40 -23.51
N ASP A 308 3.41 -15.42 -23.48
CA ASP A 308 2.56 -14.94 -24.58
C ASP A 308 2.64 -13.42 -24.72
N TYR A 309 2.76 -12.71 -23.60
CA TYR A 309 2.80 -11.24 -23.54
C TYR A 309 3.94 -10.73 -22.65
N ILE A 310 4.51 -9.63 -23.05
CA ILE A 310 5.45 -8.84 -22.24
C ILE A 310 4.86 -7.46 -22.01
N ILE A 311 4.84 -7.03 -20.75
CA ILE A 311 4.54 -5.65 -20.37
C ILE A 311 5.81 -5.06 -19.72
N TYR A 312 6.40 -4.09 -20.40
CA TYR A 312 7.56 -3.37 -19.88
C TYR A 312 7.12 -2.19 -19.01
N ASN A 313 7.59 -2.14 -17.76
CA ASN A 313 7.28 -1.04 -16.86
C ASN A 313 8.16 0.18 -17.18
N SER A 314 7.59 1.18 -17.83
CA SER A 314 8.27 2.40 -18.26
C SER A 314 8.41 3.46 -17.15
N THR A 315 7.68 3.32 -16.05
CA THR A 315 7.57 4.37 -15.03
C THR A 315 8.80 4.50 -14.13
N ILE A 316 9.71 3.51 -14.13
CA ILE A 316 10.85 3.46 -13.21
C ILE A 316 12.15 3.95 -13.89
N THR A 317 12.51 3.39 -15.04
CA THR A 317 13.82 3.62 -15.70
C THR A 317 13.70 4.23 -17.08
N GLY A 318 12.57 4.85 -17.35
CA GLY A 318 12.23 5.39 -18.67
C GLY A 318 11.70 4.33 -19.62
N GLY A 319 10.85 4.77 -20.52
CA GLY A 319 10.12 3.92 -21.44
C GLY A 319 10.96 3.32 -22.56
N VAL A 320 10.35 2.35 -23.22
CA VAL A 320 10.74 1.88 -24.54
C VAL A 320 9.61 2.24 -25.51
N LYS A 321 9.93 2.87 -26.62
CA LYS A 321 8.95 3.34 -27.61
C LYS A 321 8.61 2.28 -28.64
N ASN A 322 9.43 1.26 -28.75
CA ASN A 322 9.29 0.19 -29.72
C ASN A 322 10.16 -1.02 -29.36
N ILE A 323 9.92 -2.15 -30.04
CA ILE A 323 10.65 -3.40 -29.82
C ILE A 323 12.17 -3.24 -30.03
N LYS A 324 12.63 -2.37 -30.95
CA LYS A 324 14.08 -2.16 -31.19
C LYS A 324 14.75 -1.57 -29.94
N GLU A 325 14.10 -0.65 -29.27
CA GLU A 325 14.62 -0.06 -28.04
C GLU A 325 14.63 -1.06 -26.88
N LEU A 326 13.66 -1.98 -26.79
CA LEU A 326 13.68 -3.07 -25.83
C LEU A 326 14.86 -4.00 -26.08
N VAL A 327 15.05 -4.45 -27.34
CA VAL A 327 16.16 -5.32 -27.75
C VAL A 327 17.52 -4.62 -27.54
N ALA A 328 17.60 -3.30 -27.72
CA ALA A 328 18.81 -2.54 -27.45
C ALA A 328 19.22 -2.52 -25.95
N LYS A 329 18.26 -2.74 -25.03
CA LYS A 329 18.60 -2.91 -23.61
C LYS A 329 19.28 -4.25 -23.32
N ASN A 330 18.92 -5.30 -24.04
CA ASN A 330 19.59 -6.61 -24.02
C ASN A 330 19.18 -7.43 -25.25
N GLU A 331 20.17 -7.95 -26.01
CA GLU A 331 19.94 -8.69 -27.27
C GLU A 331 19.12 -9.97 -27.08
N LEU A 332 19.13 -10.59 -25.90
CA LEU A 332 18.34 -11.78 -25.59
C LEU A 332 16.83 -11.55 -25.77
N PHE A 333 16.34 -10.31 -25.63
CA PHE A 333 14.93 -10.01 -25.85
C PHE A 333 14.45 -10.36 -27.26
N ALA A 334 15.33 -10.33 -28.28
CA ALA A 334 14.99 -10.73 -29.65
C ALA A 334 14.54 -12.20 -29.74
N ASN A 335 14.89 -13.03 -28.77
CA ASN A 335 14.59 -14.46 -28.76
C ASN A 335 13.28 -14.81 -28.05
N PHE A 336 12.64 -13.85 -27.38
CA PHE A 336 11.38 -14.06 -26.68
C PHE A 336 10.22 -14.28 -27.65
N LYS A 337 9.32 -15.21 -27.33
CA LYS A 337 8.10 -15.49 -28.12
C LYS A 337 7.29 -14.19 -28.31
N ALA A 338 6.99 -13.48 -27.23
CA ALA A 338 6.20 -12.26 -27.28
C ALA A 338 6.84 -11.18 -28.18
N VAL A 339 8.17 -11.07 -28.19
CA VAL A 339 8.88 -10.12 -29.07
C VAL A 339 8.77 -10.51 -30.53
N LYS A 340 8.93 -11.80 -30.85
CA LYS A 340 8.79 -12.33 -32.22
C LYS A 340 7.37 -12.19 -32.75
N GLU A 341 6.36 -12.32 -31.89
CA GLU A 341 4.94 -12.20 -32.24
C GLU A 341 4.39 -10.77 -32.18
N GLY A 342 5.19 -9.81 -31.68
CA GLY A 342 4.78 -8.41 -31.54
C GLY A 342 3.88 -8.15 -30.33
N ASN A 343 3.79 -9.08 -29.38
CA ASN A 343 2.96 -9.02 -28.18
C ASN A 343 3.72 -8.32 -27.02
N VAL A 344 4.24 -7.12 -27.27
CA VAL A 344 5.01 -6.32 -26.33
C VAL A 344 4.28 -5.01 -26.07
N TRP A 345 4.04 -4.72 -24.81
CA TRP A 345 3.38 -3.51 -24.35
C TRP A 345 4.26 -2.77 -23.35
N CYS A 346 4.04 -1.49 -23.15
CA CYS A 346 4.66 -0.74 -22.07
C CYS A 346 3.60 0.06 -21.30
N THR A 347 3.89 0.33 -20.04
CA THR A 347 3.11 1.29 -19.26
C THR A 347 3.45 2.69 -19.73
N GLY A 348 2.43 3.54 -19.88
CA GLY A 348 2.57 4.95 -20.32
C GLY A 348 3.20 5.83 -19.27
#